data_8c69120da1595e46647e0cbb4b981510
#
_entry.id   8c69120da1595e46647e0cbb4b981510
#
_cell.length_a   1.000
_cell.length_b   1.000
_cell.length_c   1.000
_cell.angle_alpha   90.00
_cell.angle_beta   90.00
_cell.angle_gamma   90.00
#
_symmetry.space_group_name_H-M   'P 1'
#
loop_
_entity.id
_entity.type
_entity.pdbx_description
1 polymer ?
#
loop_
_entity_poly.entity_id
_entity_poly.type
_entity_poly.pdbx_seq_one_letter_code
_entity_poly.pdbx_strand_id
1 'polypeptide(L)'
;FNDTFGTKVENYEELSDVYKSLIFTYFASSLKDIKKANRYSKYLLTKKSTNVYVFINSLMRDKTTREYFERLSKKVEEEFGIKDLLDSMDIEDYKLADAFECVDEFVIKYLVDKLFNGIGEYDLYNEYISNRENKYWYDKLENEYNLLKVSILFFEKIRAIEDAIKIVDIDKFAKDYANNFSEVDTLYRKVYYYYDNIEDKDVFISLKNKIENIYVNDFMSELSIKWSDMIENMGKYDSNRMTLQKDFYKTYVKPFNDKKDRIIVIISDAFRYECAK
;
A
#
# COMPACT_ATOMS: atom_id res chain seq x y z
N PHE A 1 13.80 -22.06 31.22
CA PHE A 1 13.43 -22.47 29.85
C PHE A 1 12.70 -23.80 29.86
N ASN A 2 13.28 -24.86 30.50
CA ASN A 2 12.71 -26.20 30.43
C ASN A 2 11.29 -26.29 30.96
N ASP A 3 11.02 -25.71 32.14
CA ASP A 3 9.67 -25.70 32.73
C ASP A 3 8.71 -24.79 31.97
N THR A 4 9.20 -23.66 31.46
CA THR A 4 8.36 -22.63 30.83
C THR A 4 7.97 -23.05 29.41
N PHE A 5 8.90 -23.56 28.61
CA PHE A 5 8.70 -23.83 27.19
C PHE A 5 8.69 -25.34 26.85
N GLY A 6 9.01 -26.21 27.83
CA GLY A 6 9.06 -27.65 27.62
C GLY A 6 10.29 -28.10 26.82
N THR A 7 11.38 -27.32 26.87
CA THR A 7 12.67 -27.63 26.25
C THR A 7 13.45 -28.65 27.15
N LYS A 8 14.54 -29.16 26.62
CA LYS A 8 15.47 -30.06 27.35
C LYS A 8 16.90 -29.55 27.21
N VAL A 9 17.14 -28.34 27.76
CA VAL A 9 18.43 -27.66 27.71
C VAL A 9 19.27 -28.12 28.92
N GLU A 10 20.45 -28.65 28.70
CA GLU A 10 21.38 -29.10 29.73
C GLU A 10 22.56 -28.13 29.91
N ASN A 11 22.90 -27.36 28.85
CA ASN A 11 24.01 -26.41 28.86
C ASN A 11 23.73 -25.13 28.03
N TYR A 12 24.59 -24.10 28.14
CA TYR A 12 24.44 -22.83 27.44
C TYR A 12 24.66 -22.92 25.93
N GLU A 13 25.37 -23.92 25.43
CA GLU A 13 25.62 -24.09 23.99
C GLU A 13 24.33 -24.43 23.23
N GLU A 14 23.37 -25.07 23.92
CA GLU A 14 22.05 -25.43 23.39
C GLU A 14 21.07 -24.26 23.33
N LEU A 15 21.38 -23.10 23.93
CA LEU A 15 20.48 -21.93 23.93
C LEU A 15 20.18 -21.43 22.51
N SER A 16 21.11 -21.58 21.58
CA SER A 16 20.86 -21.23 20.17
C SER A 16 19.70 -22.02 19.59
N ASP A 17 19.65 -23.33 19.86
CA ASP A 17 18.58 -24.21 19.37
C ASP A 17 17.24 -23.93 20.07
N VAL A 18 17.28 -23.46 21.32
CA VAL A 18 16.07 -22.99 22.01
C VAL A 18 15.44 -21.79 21.32
N TYR A 19 16.25 -20.77 21.02
CA TYR A 19 15.72 -19.60 20.32
C TYR A 19 15.18 -19.94 18.93
N LYS A 20 15.84 -20.81 18.19
CA LYS A 20 15.33 -21.33 16.91
C LYS A 20 13.97 -22.00 17.10
N SER A 21 13.87 -22.87 18.11
CA SER A 21 12.61 -23.55 18.43
C SER A 21 11.49 -22.57 18.83
N LEU A 22 11.81 -21.53 19.61
CA LEU A 22 10.83 -20.52 20.03
C LEU A 22 10.32 -19.72 18.82
N ILE A 23 11.21 -19.16 18.00
CA ILE A 23 10.83 -18.35 16.84
C ILE A 23 10.08 -19.21 15.81
N PHE A 24 10.58 -20.42 15.53
CA PHE A 24 9.91 -21.30 14.58
C PHE A 24 8.55 -21.80 15.09
N THR A 25 8.41 -22.10 16.39
CA THR A 25 7.12 -22.45 16.98
C THR A 25 6.13 -21.29 16.88
N TYR A 26 6.57 -20.07 17.12
CA TYR A 26 5.75 -18.87 16.96
C TYR A 26 5.25 -18.73 15.53
N PHE A 27 6.13 -18.86 14.55
CA PHE A 27 5.79 -18.86 13.13
C PHE A 27 4.77 -19.95 12.79
N ALA A 28 5.11 -21.21 13.12
CA ALA A 28 4.29 -22.38 12.77
C ALA A 28 2.89 -22.33 13.42
N SER A 29 2.78 -21.73 14.62
CA SER A 29 1.50 -21.54 15.30
C SER A 29 0.58 -20.54 14.63
N SER A 30 1.12 -19.70 13.77
CA SER A 30 0.38 -18.68 12.99
C SER A 30 -0.02 -19.18 11.60
N LEU A 31 0.44 -20.37 11.19
CA LEU A 31 0.04 -20.97 9.93
C LEU A 31 -1.38 -21.53 10.02
N LYS A 32 -2.13 -21.47 8.93
CA LYS A 32 -3.46 -22.08 8.81
C LYS A 32 -3.43 -23.60 9.07
N ASP A 33 -2.40 -24.27 8.58
CA ASP A 33 -2.11 -25.68 8.88
C ASP A 33 -0.66 -25.85 9.33
N ILE A 34 -0.49 -26.08 10.63
CA ILE A 34 0.84 -26.32 11.24
C ILE A 34 1.59 -27.50 10.62
N LYS A 35 0.87 -28.48 10.00
CA LYS A 35 1.50 -29.64 9.36
C LYS A 35 2.38 -29.23 8.18
N LYS A 36 2.15 -28.09 7.56
CA LYS A 36 3.01 -27.55 6.50
C LYS A 36 4.44 -27.24 6.99
N ALA A 37 4.61 -27.05 8.30
CA ALA A 37 5.90 -26.88 8.96
C ALA A 37 6.55 -28.20 9.43
N ASN A 38 6.01 -29.39 9.12
CA ASN A 38 6.48 -30.69 9.63
C ASN A 38 7.93 -31.01 9.28
N ARG A 39 8.50 -30.43 8.21
CA ARG A 39 9.92 -30.57 7.87
C ARG A 39 10.86 -30.24 9.04
N TYR A 40 10.41 -29.35 9.92
CA TYR A 40 11.15 -28.88 11.10
C TYR A 40 10.46 -29.27 12.41
N SER A 41 9.70 -30.37 12.43
CA SER A 41 8.90 -30.80 13.59
C SER A 41 9.71 -30.98 14.88
N LYS A 42 11.04 -31.30 14.77
CA LYS A 42 11.95 -31.40 15.92
C LYS A 42 12.10 -30.09 16.71
N TYR A 43 11.83 -28.93 16.06
CA TYR A 43 11.91 -27.63 16.69
C TYR A 43 10.57 -27.11 17.22
N LEU A 44 9.47 -27.85 17.02
CA LEU A 44 8.12 -27.42 17.44
C LEU A 44 7.88 -27.73 18.93
N LEU A 45 7.61 -26.67 19.69
CA LEU A 45 7.29 -26.75 21.14
C LEU A 45 5.75 -26.73 21.34
N THR A 46 5.06 -27.74 20.78
CA THR A 46 3.60 -27.78 20.70
C THR A 46 2.89 -27.74 22.05
N LYS A 47 3.47 -28.38 23.10
CA LYS A 47 2.86 -28.45 24.44
C LYS A 47 2.80 -27.11 25.18
N LYS A 48 3.63 -26.16 24.81
CA LYS A 48 3.81 -24.85 25.47
C LYS A 48 3.75 -23.68 24.48
N SER A 49 3.10 -23.87 23.35
CA SER A 49 3.01 -22.87 22.28
C SER A 49 2.44 -21.51 22.75
N THR A 50 1.49 -21.50 23.70
CA THR A 50 0.97 -20.27 24.30
C THR A 50 2.06 -19.48 25.03
N ASN A 51 2.95 -20.14 25.78
CA ASN A 51 4.04 -19.46 26.47
C ASN A 51 5.05 -18.91 25.47
N VAL A 52 5.32 -19.66 24.39
CA VAL A 52 6.18 -19.21 23.29
C VAL A 52 5.59 -17.96 22.65
N TYR A 53 4.29 -17.97 22.36
CA TYR A 53 3.60 -16.82 21.76
C TYR A 53 3.74 -15.56 22.62
N VAL A 54 3.45 -15.66 23.92
CA VAL A 54 3.56 -14.52 24.85
C VAL A 54 5.01 -14.01 24.93
N PHE A 55 5.97 -14.90 25.00
CA PHE A 55 7.38 -14.54 25.12
C PHE A 55 7.89 -13.82 23.86
N ILE A 56 7.65 -14.37 22.66
CA ILE A 56 8.08 -13.75 21.41
C ILE A 56 7.41 -12.39 21.21
N ASN A 57 6.11 -12.27 21.47
CA ASN A 57 5.44 -10.96 21.41
C ASN A 57 6.03 -9.94 22.39
N SER A 58 6.47 -10.38 23.57
CA SER A 58 7.16 -9.50 24.52
C SER A 58 8.49 -9.00 23.95
N LEU A 59 9.29 -9.89 23.33
CA LEU A 59 10.56 -9.51 22.70
C LEU A 59 10.39 -8.52 21.56
N MET A 60 9.34 -8.69 20.74
CA MET A 60 9.02 -7.83 19.61
C MET A 60 8.62 -6.42 20.06
N ARG A 61 7.85 -6.31 21.14
CA ARG A 61 7.30 -5.03 21.61
C ARG A 61 8.25 -4.22 22.47
N ASP A 62 9.21 -4.84 23.13
CA ASP A 62 10.17 -4.17 23.99
C ASP A 62 11.29 -3.55 23.15
N LYS A 63 11.48 -2.24 23.31
CA LYS A 63 12.47 -1.45 22.57
C LYS A 63 13.91 -1.93 22.80
N THR A 64 14.19 -2.56 23.94
CA THR A 64 15.55 -3.03 24.29
C THR A 64 15.88 -4.40 23.69
N THR A 65 14.88 -5.21 23.39
CA THR A 65 15.05 -6.58 22.87
C THR A 65 14.72 -6.73 21.39
N ARG A 66 14.04 -5.74 20.81
CA ARG A 66 13.57 -5.77 19.42
C ARG A 66 14.68 -6.04 18.40
N GLU A 67 15.81 -5.36 18.49
CA GLU A 67 16.93 -5.56 17.58
C GLU A 67 17.54 -6.98 17.70
N TYR A 68 17.52 -7.56 18.89
CA TYR A 68 17.95 -8.95 19.10
C TYR A 68 16.97 -9.92 18.44
N PHE A 69 15.67 -9.69 18.60
CA PHE A 69 14.65 -10.49 17.94
C PHE A 69 14.85 -10.46 16.41
N GLU A 70 15.00 -9.29 15.81
CA GLU A 70 15.19 -9.14 14.37
C GLU A 70 16.38 -9.91 13.83
N ARG A 71 17.54 -9.80 14.52
CA ARG A 71 18.75 -10.57 14.15
C ARG A 71 18.56 -12.07 14.28
N LEU A 72 17.90 -12.51 15.33
CA LEU A 72 17.61 -13.93 15.54
C LEU A 72 16.59 -14.45 14.53
N SER A 73 15.54 -13.67 14.25
CA SER A 73 14.54 -13.98 13.23
C SER A 73 15.20 -14.19 11.88
N LYS A 74 16.02 -13.23 11.42
CA LYS A 74 16.74 -13.33 10.16
C LYS A 74 17.65 -14.56 10.09
N LYS A 75 18.38 -14.85 11.16
CA LYS A 75 19.22 -16.04 11.23
C LYS A 75 18.41 -17.33 11.11
N VAL A 76 17.26 -17.41 11.78
CA VAL A 76 16.38 -18.59 11.71
C VAL A 76 15.73 -18.69 10.32
N GLU A 77 15.35 -17.58 9.72
CA GLU A 77 14.84 -17.52 8.36
C GLU A 77 15.81 -18.15 7.35
N GLU A 78 17.08 -17.74 7.42
CA GLU A 78 18.15 -18.24 6.55
C GLU A 78 18.45 -19.73 6.81
N GLU A 79 18.67 -20.11 8.08
CA GLU A 79 19.04 -21.49 8.46
C GLU A 79 17.92 -22.50 8.13
N PHE A 80 16.66 -22.10 8.22
CA PHE A 80 15.53 -22.99 7.95
C PHE A 80 15.01 -22.87 6.51
N GLY A 81 15.59 -21.99 5.69
CA GLY A 81 15.10 -21.76 4.32
C GLY A 81 13.62 -21.42 4.32
N ILE A 82 13.21 -20.46 5.15
CA ILE A 82 11.80 -20.07 5.28
C ILE A 82 11.23 -19.56 3.97
N LYS A 83 12.02 -18.85 3.15
CA LYS A 83 11.59 -18.38 1.81
C LYS A 83 11.19 -19.55 0.91
N ASP A 84 11.96 -20.63 0.88
CA ASP A 84 11.63 -21.84 0.11
C ASP A 84 10.36 -22.52 0.66
N LEU A 85 10.18 -22.47 1.99
CA LEU A 85 8.99 -23.01 2.62
C LEU A 85 7.74 -22.21 2.22
N LEU A 86 7.80 -20.88 2.25
CA LEU A 86 6.69 -19.99 1.85
C LEU A 86 6.37 -20.14 0.36
N ASP A 87 7.38 -20.27 -0.50
CA ASP A 87 7.20 -20.45 -1.93
C ASP A 87 6.44 -21.76 -2.27
N SER A 88 6.50 -22.74 -1.40
CA SER A 88 5.77 -24.01 -1.51
C SER A 88 4.33 -23.96 -0.95
N MET A 89 3.90 -22.84 -0.39
CA MET A 89 2.62 -22.65 0.28
C MET A 89 1.74 -21.63 -0.45
N ASP A 90 0.42 -21.73 -0.26
CA ASP A 90 -0.51 -20.66 -0.65
C ASP A 90 -0.46 -19.51 0.36
N ILE A 91 -0.73 -18.28 -0.11
CA ILE A 91 -0.77 -17.10 0.77
C ILE A 91 -1.73 -17.28 1.95
N GLU A 92 -2.83 -18.00 1.75
CA GLU A 92 -3.81 -18.33 2.78
C GLU A 92 -3.22 -19.11 3.97
N ASP A 93 -2.11 -19.81 3.76
CA ASP A 93 -1.47 -20.60 4.81
C ASP A 93 -0.66 -19.75 5.77
N TYR A 94 -0.08 -18.62 5.28
CA TYR A 94 0.90 -17.83 6.05
C TYR A 94 0.55 -16.36 6.20
N LYS A 95 -0.52 -15.85 5.59
CA LYS A 95 -0.89 -14.42 5.62
C LYS A 95 -1.00 -13.81 7.03
N LEU A 96 -1.15 -14.64 8.07
CA LEU A 96 -1.22 -14.20 9.47
C LEU A 96 0.09 -14.37 10.24
N ALA A 97 1.10 -15.03 9.65
CA ALA A 97 2.39 -15.25 10.30
C ALA A 97 3.18 -13.94 10.46
N ASP A 98 3.95 -13.81 11.53
CA ASP A 98 4.58 -12.54 11.93
C ASP A 98 6.01 -12.70 12.48
N ALA A 99 6.60 -13.90 12.36
CA ALA A 99 7.93 -14.16 12.88
C ALA A 99 9.05 -13.62 11.99
N PHE A 100 8.83 -13.57 10.67
CA PHE A 100 9.85 -13.34 9.66
C PHE A 100 9.43 -12.18 8.73
N GLU A 101 10.39 -11.32 8.43
CA GLU A 101 10.20 -10.21 7.49
C GLU A 101 9.79 -10.69 6.09
N CYS A 102 10.37 -11.82 5.66
CA CYS A 102 10.07 -12.40 4.35
C CYS A 102 8.58 -12.76 4.14
N VAL A 103 7.81 -12.95 5.21
CA VAL A 103 6.35 -13.15 5.08
C VAL A 103 5.70 -11.94 4.43
N ASP A 104 6.07 -10.73 4.87
CA ASP A 104 5.56 -9.49 4.27
C ASP A 104 6.09 -9.29 2.85
N GLU A 105 7.36 -9.62 2.58
CA GLU A 105 7.92 -9.61 1.21
C GLU A 105 7.08 -10.48 0.26
N PHE A 106 6.69 -11.68 0.70
CA PHE A 106 5.87 -12.61 -0.09
C PHE A 106 4.43 -12.12 -0.28
N VAL A 107 3.82 -11.54 0.77
CA VAL A 107 2.47 -10.94 0.67
C VAL A 107 2.49 -9.75 -0.30
N ILE A 108 3.46 -8.87 -0.21
CA ILE A 108 3.65 -7.74 -1.10
C ILE A 108 3.82 -8.20 -2.55
N LYS A 109 4.73 -9.14 -2.79
CA LYS A 109 4.97 -9.71 -4.12
C LYS A 109 3.71 -10.32 -4.71
N TYR A 110 2.95 -11.07 -3.92
CA TYR A 110 1.67 -11.64 -4.35
C TYR A 110 0.67 -10.55 -4.77
N LEU A 111 0.52 -9.50 -3.97
CA LEU A 111 -0.41 -8.40 -4.26
C LEU A 111 0.02 -7.60 -5.49
N VAL A 112 1.31 -7.33 -5.65
CA VAL A 112 1.87 -6.69 -6.85
C VAL A 112 1.55 -7.51 -8.10
N ASP A 113 1.77 -8.82 -8.06
CA ASP A 113 1.48 -9.72 -9.19
C ASP A 113 -0.01 -9.70 -9.54
N LYS A 114 -0.90 -9.79 -8.56
CA LYS A 114 -2.36 -9.71 -8.77
C LYS A 114 -2.80 -8.39 -9.38
N LEU A 115 -2.30 -7.27 -8.87
CA LEU A 115 -2.61 -5.93 -9.40
C LEU A 115 -2.04 -5.74 -10.80
N PHE A 116 -0.83 -6.24 -11.06
CA PHE A 116 -0.22 -6.21 -12.39
C PHE A 116 -1.02 -7.02 -13.39
N ASN A 117 -1.47 -8.22 -13.04
CA ASN A 117 -2.27 -9.08 -13.94
C ASN A 117 -3.73 -8.64 -14.09
N GLY A 118 -4.17 -7.59 -13.37
CA GLY A 118 -5.50 -6.99 -13.53
C GLY A 118 -6.64 -7.83 -12.95
N ILE A 119 -6.33 -8.72 -12.00
CA ILE A 119 -7.35 -9.47 -11.25
C ILE A 119 -7.97 -8.50 -10.22
N GLY A 120 -9.26 -8.18 -10.41
CA GLY A 120 -9.95 -7.10 -9.68
C GLY A 120 -10.59 -7.53 -8.35
N GLU A 121 -9.95 -8.36 -7.55
CA GLU A 121 -10.44 -8.78 -6.23
C GLU A 121 -9.99 -7.81 -5.12
N TYR A 122 -10.27 -6.51 -5.32
CA TYR A 122 -9.74 -5.43 -4.47
C TYR A 122 -10.13 -5.55 -3.00
N ASP A 123 -11.36 -6.01 -2.69
CA ASP A 123 -11.80 -6.25 -1.31
C ASP A 123 -10.91 -7.29 -0.62
N LEU A 124 -10.57 -8.38 -1.32
CA LEU A 124 -9.67 -9.42 -0.82
C LEU A 124 -8.25 -8.89 -0.60
N TYR A 125 -7.74 -8.04 -1.52
CA TYR A 125 -6.41 -7.45 -1.37
C TYR A 125 -6.35 -6.49 -0.19
N ASN A 126 -7.39 -5.69 0.02
CA ASN A 126 -7.53 -4.84 1.19
C ASN A 126 -7.60 -5.66 2.49
N GLU A 127 -8.28 -6.83 2.48
CA GLU A 127 -8.26 -7.75 3.62
C GLU A 127 -6.84 -8.24 3.93
N TYR A 128 -6.06 -8.64 2.91
CA TYR A 128 -4.68 -9.08 3.14
C TYR A 128 -3.82 -7.98 3.73
N ILE A 129 -3.93 -6.76 3.22
CA ILE A 129 -3.20 -5.61 3.77
C ILE A 129 -3.63 -5.33 5.21
N SER A 130 -4.94 -5.32 5.51
CA SER A 130 -5.47 -5.09 6.85
C SER A 130 -5.01 -6.15 7.86
N ASN A 131 -4.86 -7.41 7.42
CA ASN A 131 -4.30 -8.47 8.25
C ASN A 131 -2.84 -8.22 8.63
N ARG A 132 -2.10 -7.40 7.86
CA ARG A 132 -0.71 -7.05 8.14
C ARG A 132 -0.56 -5.80 9.02
N GLU A 133 -1.52 -4.86 9.02
CA GLU A 133 -1.45 -3.57 9.73
C GLU A 133 -1.09 -3.66 11.23
N ASN A 134 -1.41 -4.77 11.89
CA ASN A 134 -1.09 -5.00 13.30
C ASN A 134 0.09 -5.95 13.50
N LYS A 135 0.83 -6.26 12.45
CA LYS A 135 1.98 -7.16 12.49
C LYS A 135 3.27 -6.39 12.71
N TYR A 136 4.26 -7.11 13.23
CA TYR A 136 5.51 -6.50 13.66
C TYR A 136 6.28 -5.81 12.52
N TRP A 137 6.34 -6.44 11.35
CA TRP A 137 7.13 -5.97 10.21
C TRP A 137 6.44 -4.89 9.37
N TYR A 138 5.12 -4.69 9.57
CA TYR A 138 4.34 -3.72 8.80
C TYR A 138 4.92 -2.31 8.83
N ASP A 139 5.29 -1.80 10.01
CA ASP A 139 5.82 -0.43 10.16
C ASP A 139 7.11 -0.20 9.36
N LYS A 140 7.91 -1.26 9.14
CA LYS A 140 9.12 -1.18 8.33
C LYS A 140 8.85 -1.12 6.83
N LEU A 141 7.74 -1.70 6.41
CA LEU A 141 7.29 -1.82 5.03
C LEU A 141 6.05 -0.94 4.77
N GLU A 142 5.89 0.14 5.54
CA GLU A 142 4.73 1.01 5.48
C GLU A 142 4.56 1.66 4.09
N ASN A 143 5.65 2.07 3.44
CA ASN A 143 5.60 2.67 2.12
C ASN A 143 5.15 1.66 1.06
N GLU A 144 5.62 0.42 1.15
CA GLU A 144 5.23 -0.69 0.28
C GLU A 144 3.73 -0.97 0.37
N TYR A 145 3.22 -1.11 1.60
CA TYR A 145 1.78 -1.32 1.82
C TYR A 145 0.94 -0.11 1.42
N ASN A 146 1.41 1.10 1.68
CA ASN A 146 0.71 2.31 1.25
C ASN A 146 0.71 2.45 -0.27
N LEU A 147 1.79 2.06 -0.96
CA LEU A 147 1.82 1.99 -2.42
C LEU A 147 0.76 1.01 -2.95
N LEU A 148 0.62 -0.17 -2.35
CA LEU A 148 -0.41 -1.14 -2.72
C LEU A 148 -1.82 -0.58 -2.50
N LYS A 149 -2.10 0.04 -1.34
CA LYS A 149 -3.40 0.67 -1.05
C LYS A 149 -3.78 1.74 -2.08
N VAL A 150 -2.86 2.65 -2.38
CA VAL A 150 -3.15 3.70 -3.35
C VAL A 150 -3.24 3.17 -4.77
N SER A 151 -2.54 2.08 -5.11
CA SER A 151 -2.67 1.40 -6.39
C SER A 151 -4.04 0.75 -6.56
N ILE A 152 -4.56 0.11 -5.52
CA ILE A 152 -5.93 -0.43 -5.50
C ILE A 152 -6.93 0.70 -5.75
N LEU A 153 -6.86 1.77 -4.97
CA LEU A 153 -7.75 2.93 -5.13
C LEU A 153 -7.64 3.55 -6.53
N PHE A 154 -6.44 3.60 -7.12
CA PHE A 154 -6.24 4.09 -8.48
C PHE A 154 -6.99 3.23 -9.50
N PHE A 155 -6.84 1.90 -9.45
CA PHE A 155 -7.54 1.00 -10.38
C PHE A 155 -9.06 1.04 -10.20
N GLU A 156 -9.55 1.09 -8.96
CA GLU A 156 -10.99 1.26 -8.66
C GLU A 156 -11.52 2.56 -9.23
N LYS A 157 -10.77 3.65 -9.06
CA LYS A 157 -11.18 4.98 -9.57
C LYS A 157 -11.20 5.03 -11.08
N ILE A 158 -10.16 4.52 -11.76
CA ILE A 158 -10.12 4.43 -13.23
C ILE A 158 -11.34 3.68 -13.75
N ARG A 159 -11.64 2.51 -13.17
CA ARG A 159 -12.82 1.72 -13.56
C ARG A 159 -14.15 2.46 -13.35
N ALA A 160 -14.26 3.19 -12.23
CA ALA A 160 -15.49 3.92 -11.89
C ALA A 160 -15.78 5.09 -12.82
N ILE A 161 -14.76 5.69 -13.46
CA ILE A 161 -14.91 6.87 -14.32
C ILE A 161 -14.91 6.54 -15.81
N GLU A 162 -14.67 5.29 -16.20
CA GLU A 162 -14.56 4.89 -17.62
C GLU A 162 -15.75 5.33 -18.47
N ASP A 163 -16.97 5.19 -17.96
CA ASP A 163 -18.17 5.66 -18.66
C ASP A 163 -18.39 7.19 -18.54
N ALA A 164 -17.91 7.80 -17.45
CA ALA A 164 -18.07 9.24 -17.23
C ALA A 164 -17.21 10.08 -18.20
N ILE A 165 -16.10 9.57 -18.67
CA ILE A 165 -15.25 10.24 -19.67
C ILE A 165 -15.95 10.43 -21.03
N LYS A 166 -17.05 9.74 -21.32
CA LYS A 166 -17.81 9.81 -22.57
C LYS A 166 -18.72 11.06 -22.69
N ILE A 167 -18.64 12.03 -21.76
CA ILE A 167 -19.48 13.23 -21.74
C ILE A 167 -19.07 14.23 -22.83
N VAL A 168 -20.06 14.88 -23.44
CA VAL A 168 -19.90 15.79 -24.58
C VAL A 168 -20.14 17.27 -24.22
N ASP A 169 -20.65 17.56 -23.01
CA ASP A 169 -20.89 18.92 -22.52
C ASP A 169 -19.68 19.45 -21.77
N ILE A 170 -19.11 20.59 -22.21
CA ILE A 170 -17.87 21.14 -21.71
C ILE A 170 -17.98 21.62 -20.26
N ASP A 171 -19.07 22.23 -19.85
CA ASP A 171 -19.26 22.68 -18.47
C ASP A 171 -19.44 21.51 -17.52
N LYS A 172 -20.11 20.44 -17.99
CA LYS A 172 -20.24 19.21 -17.24
C LYS A 172 -18.90 18.51 -17.12
N PHE A 173 -18.13 18.43 -18.20
CA PHE A 173 -16.81 17.82 -18.21
C PHE A 173 -15.85 18.50 -17.24
N ALA A 174 -15.78 19.84 -17.25
CA ALA A 174 -14.94 20.58 -16.32
C ALA A 174 -15.40 20.42 -14.86
N LYS A 175 -16.70 20.32 -14.60
CA LYS A 175 -17.25 20.03 -13.28
C LYS A 175 -16.93 18.60 -12.83
N ASP A 176 -17.02 17.64 -13.76
CA ASP A 176 -16.69 16.24 -13.46
C ASP A 176 -15.19 16.07 -13.23
N TYR A 177 -14.34 16.82 -13.93
CA TYR A 177 -12.91 16.87 -13.62
C TYR A 177 -12.71 17.37 -12.18
N ALA A 178 -13.30 18.49 -11.82
CA ALA A 178 -13.15 19.04 -10.48
C ALA A 178 -13.65 18.12 -9.37
N ASN A 179 -14.72 17.38 -9.59
CA ASN A 179 -15.36 16.55 -8.57
C ASN A 179 -14.86 15.10 -8.52
N ASN A 180 -14.44 14.55 -9.67
CA ASN A 180 -14.16 13.12 -9.83
C ASN A 180 -12.80 12.82 -10.45
N PHE A 181 -12.47 13.45 -11.61
CA PHE A 181 -11.29 13.04 -12.37
C PHE A 181 -9.98 13.50 -11.71
N SER A 182 -9.98 14.67 -11.06
CA SER A 182 -8.82 15.16 -10.28
C SER A 182 -8.38 14.24 -9.16
N GLU A 183 -9.23 13.32 -8.73
CA GLU A 183 -8.86 12.30 -7.76
C GLU A 183 -7.88 11.26 -8.34
N VAL A 184 -8.00 10.96 -9.64
CA VAL A 184 -7.03 10.09 -10.34
C VAL A 184 -5.64 10.72 -10.33
N ASP A 185 -5.56 12.04 -10.57
CA ASP A 185 -4.29 12.77 -10.50
C ASP A 185 -3.69 12.69 -9.09
N THR A 186 -4.53 12.85 -8.07
CA THR A 186 -4.11 12.72 -6.66
C THR A 186 -3.57 11.33 -6.36
N LEU A 187 -4.27 10.27 -6.79
CA LEU A 187 -3.86 8.88 -6.56
C LEU A 187 -2.57 8.56 -7.32
N TYR A 188 -2.46 9.00 -8.57
CA TYR A 188 -1.23 8.84 -9.36
C TYR A 188 -0.01 9.47 -8.67
N ARG A 189 -0.15 10.70 -8.12
CA ARG A 189 0.92 11.35 -7.34
C ARG A 189 1.27 10.59 -6.08
N LYS A 190 0.27 10.05 -5.36
CA LYS A 190 0.51 9.23 -4.17
C LYS A 190 1.25 7.94 -4.50
N VAL A 191 0.96 7.32 -5.67
CA VAL A 191 1.73 6.16 -6.15
C VAL A 191 3.21 6.51 -6.26
N TYR A 192 3.53 7.63 -6.93
CA TYR A 192 4.93 8.07 -7.05
C TYR A 192 5.55 8.46 -5.73
N TYR A 193 4.81 9.15 -4.87
CA TYR A 193 5.29 9.52 -3.54
C TYR A 193 5.74 8.30 -2.74
N TYR A 194 4.90 7.26 -2.65
CA TYR A 194 5.28 6.05 -1.91
C TYR A 194 6.37 5.26 -2.64
N TYR A 195 6.29 5.13 -3.95
CA TYR A 195 7.31 4.46 -4.75
C TYR A 195 8.70 5.08 -4.56
N ASP A 196 8.79 6.40 -4.52
CA ASP A 196 10.07 7.10 -4.35
C ASP A 196 10.68 6.89 -2.96
N ASN A 197 9.85 6.62 -1.95
CA ASN A 197 10.27 6.38 -0.57
C ASN A 197 10.54 4.89 -0.25
N ILE A 198 10.38 3.97 -1.21
CA ILE A 198 10.75 2.55 -1.07
C ILE A 198 12.25 2.40 -1.37
N GLU A 199 12.95 1.63 -0.54
CA GLU A 199 14.38 1.35 -0.74
C GLU A 199 14.59 0.35 -1.88
N ASP A 200 13.99 -0.84 -1.80
CA ASP A 200 14.04 -1.86 -2.85
C ASP A 200 12.80 -1.77 -3.77
N LYS A 201 13.00 -1.18 -4.94
CA LYS A 201 11.93 -0.89 -5.91
C LYS A 201 11.65 -2.00 -6.89
N ASP A 202 12.49 -3.03 -6.95
CA ASP A 202 12.48 -4.02 -8.04
C ASP A 202 11.12 -4.73 -8.17
N VAL A 203 10.52 -5.11 -7.04
CA VAL A 203 9.21 -5.77 -7.00
C VAL A 203 8.11 -4.89 -7.62
N PHE A 204 8.20 -3.56 -7.50
CA PHE A 204 7.14 -2.63 -7.89
C PHE A 204 7.30 -2.03 -9.30
N ILE A 205 8.41 -2.24 -9.98
CA ILE A 205 8.69 -1.64 -11.30
C ILE A 205 7.57 -1.93 -12.30
N SER A 206 7.14 -3.18 -12.40
CA SER A 206 6.09 -3.59 -13.34
C SER A 206 4.74 -2.95 -13.02
N LEU A 207 4.34 -2.91 -11.76
CA LEU A 207 3.10 -2.29 -11.30
C LEU A 207 3.12 -0.77 -11.55
N LYS A 208 4.21 -0.11 -11.17
CA LYS A 208 4.41 1.33 -11.42
C LYS A 208 4.29 1.67 -12.90
N ASN A 209 4.95 0.91 -13.77
CA ASN A 209 4.91 1.15 -15.21
C ASN A 209 3.50 0.90 -15.79
N LYS A 210 2.76 -0.09 -15.27
CA LYS A 210 1.37 -0.32 -15.66
C LYS A 210 0.48 0.88 -15.26
N ILE A 211 0.61 1.38 -14.04
CA ILE A 211 -0.14 2.55 -13.56
C ILE A 211 0.19 3.78 -14.41
N GLU A 212 1.47 4.01 -14.71
CA GLU A 212 1.91 5.12 -15.57
C GLU A 212 1.30 5.02 -16.97
N ASN A 213 1.31 3.82 -17.57
CA ASN A 213 0.72 3.62 -18.88
C ASN A 213 -0.79 3.92 -18.91
N ILE A 214 -1.54 3.42 -17.92
CA ILE A 214 -2.97 3.69 -17.79
C ILE A 214 -3.22 5.18 -17.57
N TYR A 215 -2.45 5.82 -16.69
CA TYR A 215 -2.61 7.23 -16.41
C TYR A 215 -2.33 8.12 -17.64
N VAL A 216 -1.21 7.89 -18.33
CA VAL A 216 -0.78 8.74 -19.45
C VAL A 216 -1.60 8.46 -20.72
N ASN A 217 -1.73 7.19 -21.09
CA ASN A 217 -2.27 6.81 -22.40
C ASN A 217 -3.79 6.63 -22.38
N ASP A 218 -4.34 6.02 -21.34
CA ASP A 218 -5.77 5.73 -21.29
C ASP A 218 -6.57 6.89 -20.66
N PHE A 219 -6.03 7.50 -19.58
CA PHE A 219 -6.74 8.56 -18.86
C PHE A 219 -6.44 9.97 -19.39
N MET A 220 -5.19 10.44 -19.28
CA MET A 220 -4.82 11.82 -19.65
C MET A 220 -4.95 12.11 -21.14
N SER A 221 -4.56 11.15 -21.98
CA SER A 221 -4.68 11.27 -23.44
C SER A 221 -6.15 11.39 -23.84
N GLU A 222 -7.03 10.53 -23.34
CA GLU A 222 -8.47 10.60 -23.61
C GLU A 222 -9.10 11.90 -23.13
N LEU A 223 -8.79 12.36 -21.91
CA LEU A 223 -9.28 13.64 -21.39
C LEU A 223 -8.85 14.81 -22.27
N SER A 224 -7.56 14.82 -22.68
CA SER A 224 -6.99 15.91 -23.48
C SER A 224 -7.61 15.97 -24.88
N ILE A 225 -7.81 14.82 -25.55
CA ILE A 225 -8.44 14.74 -26.86
C ILE A 225 -9.88 15.27 -26.76
N LYS A 226 -10.67 14.80 -25.82
CA LYS A 226 -12.08 15.21 -25.66
C LYS A 226 -12.21 16.67 -25.30
N TRP A 227 -11.36 17.18 -24.42
CA TRP A 227 -11.32 18.60 -24.13
C TRP A 227 -11.02 19.43 -25.37
N SER A 228 -10.03 19.05 -26.16
CA SER A 228 -9.64 19.75 -27.38
C SER A 228 -10.76 19.73 -28.42
N ASP A 229 -11.40 18.59 -28.64
CA ASP A 229 -12.53 18.46 -29.57
C ASP A 229 -13.71 19.34 -29.16
N MET A 230 -14.03 19.40 -27.86
CA MET A 230 -15.09 20.26 -27.36
C MET A 230 -14.78 21.76 -27.57
N ILE A 231 -13.53 22.17 -27.32
CA ILE A 231 -13.10 23.59 -27.56
C ILE A 231 -13.14 23.92 -29.05
N GLU A 232 -12.65 23.04 -29.91
CA GLU A 232 -12.65 23.25 -31.37
C GLU A 232 -14.04 23.38 -31.91
N ASN A 233 -14.97 22.53 -31.51
CA ASN A 233 -16.38 22.59 -31.91
C ASN A 233 -17.10 23.88 -31.44
N MET A 234 -16.67 24.47 -30.31
CA MET A 234 -17.23 25.74 -29.83
C MET A 234 -16.62 26.98 -30.49
N GLY A 235 -15.46 26.83 -31.16
CA GLY A 235 -14.70 27.95 -31.73
C GLY A 235 -14.09 28.91 -30.70
N LYS A 236 -14.66 29.02 -29.52
CA LYS A 236 -14.15 29.80 -28.39
C LYS A 236 -14.73 29.26 -27.09
N TYR A 237 -13.85 29.00 -26.13
CA TYR A 237 -14.33 28.63 -24.81
C TYR A 237 -15.04 29.79 -24.12
N ASP A 238 -16.29 29.59 -23.80
CA ASP A 238 -17.11 30.47 -22.96
C ASP A 238 -17.98 29.58 -22.06
N SER A 239 -18.12 29.93 -20.80
CA SER A 239 -18.91 29.17 -19.84
C SER A 239 -19.87 30.10 -19.12
N ASN A 240 -21.14 29.72 -19.10
CA ASN A 240 -22.15 30.39 -18.31
C ASN A 240 -22.27 29.85 -16.88
N ARG A 241 -21.57 28.77 -16.57
CA ARG A 241 -21.66 28.03 -15.30
C ARG A 241 -20.41 28.13 -14.44
N MET A 242 -19.28 28.52 -15.05
CA MET A 242 -17.99 28.64 -14.34
C MET A 242 -17.47 30.07 -14.52
N THR A 243 -16.91 30.64 -13.46
CA THR A 243 -16.22 31.92 -13.53
C THR A 243 -14.93 31.77 -14.30
N LEU A 244 -14.83 32.45 -15.44
CA LEU A 244 -13.61 32.46 -16.24
C LEU A 244 -12.52 33.28 -15.55
N GLN A 245 -11.25 32.95 -15.78
CA GLN A 245 -10.12 33.66 -15.19
C GLN A 245 -10.15 35.17 -15.47
N LYS A 246 -10.58 35.60 -16.68
CA LYS A 246 -10.78 37.02 -17.05
C LYS A 246 -11.76 37.75 -16.16
N ASP A 247 -12.74 37.05 -15.57
CA ASP A 247 -13.79 37.61 -14.74
C ASP A 247 -13.46 37.52 -13.23
N PHE A 248 -12.31 36.97 -12.86
CA PHE A 248 -11.91 36.79 -11.47
C PHE A 248 -11.98 38.06 -10.65
N TYR A 249 -11.38 39.17 -11.15
CA TYR A 249 -11.40 40.44 -10.43
C TYR A 249 -12.82 40.95 -10.21
N LYS A 250 -13.63 40.92 -11.25
CA LYS A 250 -15.03 41.41 -11.21
C LYS A 250 -15.87 40.59 -10.22
N THR A 251 -15.67 39.30 -10.20
CA THR A 251 -16.48 38.35 -9.41
C THR A 251 -16.04 38.28 -7.95
N TYR A 252 -14.74 38.18 -7.69
CA TYR A 252 -14.23 37.86 -6.35
C TYR A 252 -13.53 39.04 -5.65
N VAL A 253 -12.97 40.00 -6.37
CA VAL A 253 -12.20 41.10 -5.74
C VAL A 253 -13.00 42.36 -5.64
N LYS A 254 -13.68 42.77 -6.73
CA LYS A 254 -14.42 44.03 -6.81
C LYS A 254 -15.47 44.20 -5.70
N PRO A 255 -16.30 43.20 -5.32
CA PRO A 255 -17.29 43.34 -4.25
C PRO A 255 -16.72 43.77 -2.90
N PHE A 256 -15.49 43.35 -2.57
CA PHE A 256 -14.79 43.78 -1.35
C PHE A 256 -14.22 45.18 -1.49
N ASN A 257 -13.63 45.48 -2.67
CA ASN A 257 -13.08 46.79 -2.93
C ASN A 257 -14.18 47.89 -2.90
N ASP A 258 -15.36 47.62 -3.46
CA ASP A 258 -16.49 48.54 -3.46
C ASP A 258 -17.00 48.83 -2.02
N LYS A 259 -16.86 47.84 -1.09
CA LYS A 259 -17.16 47.98 0.35
C LYS A 259 -16.04 48.64 1.15
N LYS A 260 -14.89 48.90 0.53
CA LYS A 260 -13.63 49.32 1.17
C LYS A 260 -13.10 48.30 2.19
N ASP A 261 -13.44 47.05 2.03
CA ASP A 261 -12.92 45.96 2.84
C ASP A 261 -11.51 45.58 2.36
N ARG A 262 -10.69 45.15 3.30
CA ARG A 262 -9.35 44.65 2.99
C ARG A 262 -9.47 43.26 2.40
N ILE A 263 -8.88 43.03 1.22
CA ILE A 263 -8.77 41.75 0.57
C ILE A 263 -7.29 41.44 0.25
N ILE A 264 -6.88 40.19 0.45
CA ILE A 264 -5.58 39.70 0.04
C ILE A 264 -5.80 38.62 -1.02
N VAL A 265 -5.17 38.78 -2.16
CA VAL A 265 -5.20 37.79 -3.25
C VAL A 265 -3.82 37.16 -3.36
N ILE A 266 -3.77 35.83 -3.27
CA ILE A 266 -2.55 35.06 -3.44
C ILE A 266 -2.67 34.32 -4.78
N ILE A 267 -1.74 34.58 -5.68
CA ILE A 267 -1.65 33.88 -6.96
C ILE A 267 -0.51 32.91 -6.88
N SER A 268 -0.82 31.61 -6.98
CA SER A 268 0.18 30.54 -7.05
C SER A 268 0.30 30.08 -8.50
N ASP A 269 1.46 30.34 -9.10
CA ASP A 269 1.72 29.94 -10.48
C ASP A 269 1.94 28.42 -10.58
N ALA A 270 1.47 27.82 -11.68
CA ALA A 270 1.57 26.39 -11.98
C ALA A 270 1.01 25.44 -10.89
N PHE A 271 0.15 25.95 -10.00
CA PHE A 271 -0.47 25.14 -8.96
C PHE A 271 -1.59 24.28 -9.55
N ARG A 272 -1.39 22.96 -9.53
CA ARG A 272 -2.36 22.04 -10.10
C ARG A 272 -3.62 21.95 -9.24
N TYR A 273 -4.78 21.70 -9.88
CA TYR A 273 -6.07 21.66 -9.22
C TYR A 273 -6.14 20.65 -8.07
N GLU A 274 -5.65 19.44 -8.28
CA GLU A 274 -5.65 18.39 -7.27
C GLU A 274 -4.74 18.69 -6.05
N CYS A 275 -3.78 19.61 -6.21
CA CYS A 275 -2.94 20.07 -5.11
C CYS A 275 -3.54 21.27 -4.38
N ALA A 276 -4.54 21.94 -5.00
CA ALA A 276 -5.22 23.10 -4.43
C ALA A 276 -6.50 22.74 -3.66
N LYS A 277 -6.99 21.52 -3.85
CA LYS A 277 -8.19 20.97 -3.23
C LYS A 277 -7.91 20.46 -1.80
#